data_78cf16daee7b5cdad79bde095cb6771d
#
_entry.id   78cf16daee7b5cdad79bde095cb6771d
#
_cell.length_a   1.000
_cell.length_b   1.000
_cell.length_c   1.000
_cell.angle_alpha   90.00
_cell.angle_beta   90.00
_cell.angle_gamma   90.00
#
_symmetry.space_group_name_H-M   'P 1'
#
loop_
_entity.id
_entity.type
_entity.pdbx_description
1 polymer ?
#
loop_
_entity_poly.entity_id
_entity_poly.type
_entity_poly.pdbx_seq_one_letter_code
_entity_poly.pdbx_strand_id
1 'polypeptide(L)'
;MTYNIKLKVEDLLEFNYNFACTNRSDINEHIPVLTEYANECNHITEFGTRTGVSTWAWLASSAKTIRCFDIDEGVDKNLEVHKEALKKLDKDFTFNCVSTIADKLDIEPTDLLFIDTDHTYEQCSKELKLHAHKVKKYLIFHDTATCSGVVDAINEFIEANKEWKIKEILTNNNGLTVLERII
;
A
#
# COMPACT_ATOMS: atom_id res chain seq x y z
N MET A 1 -34.33 -3.75 25.26
CA MET A 1 -33.92 -4.82 24.33
C MET A 1 -32.57 -4.43 23.73
N THR A 2 -31.52 -5.12 24.13
CA THR A 2 -30.18 -4.86 23.58
C THR A 2 -30.00 -5.79 22.35
N TYR A 3 -30.04 -5.24 21.16
CA TYR A 3 -29.76 -6.00 19.95
C TYR A 3 -28.25 -6.20 19.86
N ASN A 4 -27.78 -7.41 20.13
CA ASN A 4 -26.42 -7.83 19.81
C ASN A 4 -26.34 -8.11 18.30
N ILE A 5 -26.11 -7.09 17.49
CA ILE A 5 -25.75 -7.27 16.09
C ILE A 5 -24.30 -7.78 16.07
N LYS A 6 -24.10 -9.06 15.85
CA LYS A 6 -22.78 -9.60 15.49
C LYS A 6 -22.56 -9.31 14.01
N LEU A 7 -21.87 -8.21 13.71
CA LEU A 7 -21.34 -7.97 12.36
C LEU A 7 -20.41 -9.15 11.99
N LYS A 8 -20.64 -9.71 10.81
CA LYS A 8 -19.68 -10.67 10.23
C LYS A 8 -18.45 -9.91 9.78
N VAL A 9 -17.31 -10.58 9.74
CA VAL A 9 -16.05 -9.95 9.31
C VAL A 9 -16.11 -9.54 7.84
N GLU A 10 -16.83 -10.31 7.03
CA GLU A 10 -17.07 -10.02 5.62
C GLU A 10 -17.85 -8.71 5.44
N ASP A 11 -18.92 -8.51 6.23
CA ASP A 11 -19.73 -7.28 6.22
C ASP A 11 -18.87 -6.05 6.61
N LEU A 12 -17.94 -6.23 7.56
CA LEU A 12 -17.02 -5.18 8.00
C LEU A 12 -16.00 -4.84 6.90
N LEU A 13 -15.44 -5.85 6.22
CA LEU A 13 -14.52 -5.64 5.10
C LEU A 13 -15.20 -4.91 3.96
N GLU A 14 -16.37 -5.39 3.54
CA GLU A 14 -17.15 -4.77 2.47
C GLU A 14 -17.50 -3.32 2.81
N PHE A 15 -17.94 -3.06 4.04
CA PHE A 15 -18.27 -1.71 4.49
C PHE A 15 -17.05 -0.78 4.41
N ASN A 16 -15.90 -1.18 4.99
CA ASN A 16 -14.72 -0.33 5.02
C ASN A 16 -14.09 -0.15 3.63
N TYR A 17 -14.09 -1.20 2.80
CA TYR A 17 -13.65 -1.10 1.41
C TYR A 17 -14.52 -0.11 0.62
N ASN A 18 -15.84 -0.24 0.70
CA ASN A 18 -16.77 0.68 0.04
C ASN A 18 -16.63 2.11 0.57
N PHE A 19 -16.41 2.26 1.88
CA PHE A 19 -16.14 3.56 2.48
C PHE A 19 -14.83 4.16 1.95
N ALA A 20 -13.74 3.38 1.86
CA ALA A 20 -12.48 3.81 1.30
C ALA A 20 -12.60 4.25 -0.17
N CYS A 21 -13.42 3.56 -0.98
CA CYS A 21 -13.68 3.91 -2.38
C CYS A 21 -14.52 5.19 -2.55
N THR A 22 -15.49 5.43 -1.65
CA THR A 22 -16.52 6.46 -1.86
C THR A 22 -16.34 7.71 -1.01
N ASN A 23 -15.68 7.59 0.14
CA ASN A 23 -15.39 8.73 1.00
C ASN A 23 -14.19 9.52 0.45
N ARG A 24 -14.42 10.80 0.13
CA ARG A 24 -13.42 11.65 -0.51
C ARG A 24 -12.12 11.70 0.28
N SER A 25 -11.05 11.27 -0.35
CA SER A 25 -9.66 11.36 0.13
C SER A 25 -8.73 11.64 -1.05
N ASP A 26 -7.44 11.71 -0.78
CA ASP A 26 -6.39 11.88 -1.79
C ASP A 26 -6.13 10.60 -2.62
N ILE A 27 -6.67 9.44 -2.21
CA ILE A 27 -6.43 8.12 -2.82
C ILE A 27 -7.70 7.31 -3.11
N ASN A 28 -8.88 7.79 -2.72
CA ASN A 28 -10.12 6.99 -2.78
C ASN A 28 -10.44 6.43 -4.18
N GLU A 29 -10.17 7.18 -5.23
CA GLU A 29 -10.43 6.76 -6.61
C GLU A 29 -9.48 5.65 -7.08
N HIS A 30 -8.31 5.50 -6.44
CA HIS A 30 -7.34 4.46 -6.76
C HIS A 30 -7.58 3.13 -6.02
N ILE A 31 -8.42 3.10 -4.98
CA ILE A 31 -8.66 1.88 -4.18
C ILE A 31 -9.07 0.68 -5.05
N PRO A 32 -9.99 0.79 -6.04
CA PRO A 32 -10.32 -0.33 -6.93
C PRO A 32 -9.10 -0.83 -7.73
N VAL A 33 -8.31 0.08 -8.29
CA VAL A 33 -7.11 -0.26 -9.08
C VAL A 33 -6.06 -0.95 -8.21
N LEU A 34 -5.81 -0.43 -7.01
CA LEU A 34 -4.91 -1.05 -6.04
C LEU A 34 -5.36 -2.48 -5.69
N THR A 35 -6.69 -2.69 -5.54
CA THR A 35 -7.25 -4.02 -5.26
C THR A 35 -7.08 -4.97 -6.44
N GLU A 36 -7.20 -4.50 -7.68
CA GLU A 36 -6.96 -5.31 -8.89
C GLU A 36 -5.51 -5.81 -8.92
N TYR A 37 -4.50 -4.93 -8.74
CA TYR A 37 -3.11 -5.34 -8.65
C TYR A 37 -2.83 -6.27 -7.46
N ALA A 38 -3.45 -6.00 -6.32
CA ALA A 38 -3.34 -6.83 -5.13
C ALA A 38 -3.87 -8.25 -5.33
N ASN A 39 -4.93 -8.43 -6.15
CA ASN A 39 -5.49 -9.74 -6.48
C ASN A 39 -4.54 -10.63 -7.30
N GLU A 40 -3.53 -10.04 -7.93
CA GLU A 40 -2.49 -10.78 -8.65
C GLU A 40 -1.31 -11.18 -7.74
N CYS A 41 -1.34 -10.79 -6.46
CA CYS A 41 -0.25 -10.92 -5.49
C CYS A 41 -0.64 -11.78 -4.30
N ASN A 42 0.34 -12.44 -3.72
CA ASN A 42 0.15 -13.17 -2.46
C ASN A 42 0.69 -12.40 -1.26
N HIS A 43 1.78 -11.64 -1.44
CA HIS A 43 2.40 -10.82 -0.43
C HIS A 43 2.45 -9.35 -0.87
N ILE A 44 1.91 -8.46 -0.03
CA ILE A 44 1.88 -7.01 -0.25
C ILE A 44 2.61 -6.32 0.89
N THR A 45 3.44 -5.37 0.53
CA THR A 45 4.08 -4.44 1.46
C THR A 45 3.61 -3.02 1.17
N GLU A 46 3.20 -2.30 2.19
CA GLU A 46 2.73 -0.91 2.14
C GLU A 46 3.66 -0.02 2.97
N PHE A 47 4.19 1.01 2.36
CA PHE A 47 4.94 2.08 2.98
C PHE A 47 4.10 3.37 3.01
N GLY A 48 3.88 3.94 4.21
CA GLY A 48 3.00 5.08 4.40
C GLY A 48 1.54 4.65 4.58
N THR A 49 1.22 4.04 5.70
CA THR A 49 -0.15 3.56 6.00
C THR A 49 -1.08 4.70 6.43
N ARG A 50 -0.54 5.74 7.07
CA ARG A 50 -1.26 6.94 7.53
C ARG A 50 -2.55 6.60 8.30
N THR A 51 -3.73 6.78 7.69
CA THR A 51 -5.04 6.47 8.31
C THR A 51 -5.60 5.12 7.88
N GLY A 52 -4.88 4.36 7.06
CA GLY A 52 -5.25 3.01 6.63
C GLY A 52 -6.26 2.96 5.47
N VAL A 53 -6.42 4.05 4.69
CA VAL A 53 -7.39 4.06 3.57
C VAL A 53 -6.98 3.07 2.48
N SER A 54 -5.73 3.12 2.01
CA SER A 54 -5.15 2.16 1.05
C SER A 54 -5.11 0.74 1.58
N THR A 55 -4.90 0.58 2.89
CA THR A 55 -4.86 -0.73 3.56
C THR A 55 -6.12 -1.55 3.32
N TRP A 56 -7.28 -0.91 3.16
CA TRP A 56 -8.53 -1.63 2.85
C TRP A 56 -8.53 -2.26 1.46
N ALA A 57 -7.77 -1.73 0.50
CA ALA A 57 -7.57 -2.39 -0.79
C ALA A 57 -6.86 -3.74 -0.62
N TRP A 58 -5.80 -3.76 0.19
CA TRP A 58 -5.04 -4.98 0.49
C TRP A 58 -5.85 -5.99 1.26
N LEU A 59 -6.57 -5.54 2.28
CA LEU A 59 -7.43 -6.41 3.11
C LEU A 59 -8.60 -7.01 2.33
N ALA A 60 -9.16 -6.28 1.37
CA ALA A 60 -10.25 -6.75 0.51
C ALA A 60 -9.78 -7.68 -0.63
N SER A 61 -8.49 -7.67 -0.98
CA SER A 61 -7.92 -8.48 -2.05
C SER A 61 -7.81 -9.96 -1.70
N SER A 62 -7.34 -10.78 -2.65
CA SER A 62 -7.03 -12.20 -2.43
C SER A 62 -5.67 -12.44 -1.75
N ALA A 63 -4.83 -11.40 -1.60
CA ALA A 63 -3.51 -11.51 -0.97
C ALA A 63 -3.58 -12.11 0.44
N LYS A 64 -2.59 -12.93 0.80
CA LYS A 64 -2.56 -13.63 2.09
C LYS A 64 -1.68 -12.96 3.12
N THR A 65 -0.61 -12.31 2.69
CA THR A 65 0.37 -11.65 3.56
C THR A 65 0.37 -10.15 3.29
N ILE A 66 0.17 -9.35 4.32
CA ILE A 66 0.13 -7.89 4.23
C ILE A 66 1.03 -7.32 5.32
N ARG A 67 2.00 -6.51 4.93
CA ARG A 67 2.96 -5.82 5.83
C ARG A 67 2.85 -4.33 5.63
N CYS A 68 2.33 -3.63 6.61
CA CYS A 68 2.18 -2.17 6.59
C CYS A 68 3.24 -1.52 7.47
N PHE A 69 3.79 -0.40 7.00
CA PHE A 69 4.84 0.35 7.68
C PHE A 69 4.50 1.84 7.71
N ASP A 70 4.65 2.47 8.87
CA ASP A 70 4.53 3.90 9.05
C ASP A 70 5.42 4.37 10.21
N ILE A 71 5.72 5.65 10.26
CA ILE A 71 6.41 6.27 11.39
C ILE A 71 5.43 6.74 12.48
N ASP A 72 4.12 6.80 12.16
CA ASP A 72 3.08 7.25 13.09
C ASP A 72 2.38 6.05 13.77
N GLU A 73 2.50 5.97 15.09
CA GLU A 73 1.79 4.98 15.93
C GLU A 73 0.25 5.18 15.91
N GLY A 74 -0.24 6.33 15.43
CA GLY A 74 -1.67 6.64 15.36
C GLY A 74 -2.45 5.72 14.42
N VAL A 75 -1.78 5.14 13.44
CA VAL A 75 -2.37 4.16 12.51
C VAL A 75 -2.86 2.91 13.23
N ASP A 76 -2.03 2.34 14.12
CA ASP A 76 -2.41 1.13 14.88
C ASP A 76 -3.71 1.35 15.67
N LYS A 77 -3.92 2.55 16.20
CA LYS A 77 -5.15 2.90 16.92
C LYS A 77 -6.39 2.90 16.03
N ASN A 78 -6.28 3.34 14.79
CA ASN A 78 -7.38 3.32 13.82
C ASN A 78 -7.74 1.87 13.41
N LEU A 79 -6.75 1.02 13.24
CA LEU A 79 -6.95 -0.39 12.92
C LEU A 79 -7.34 -1.23 14.14
N GLU A 80 -7.00 -0.81 15.36
CA GLU A 80 -7.26 -1.55 16.59
C GLU A 80 -8.75 -1.79 16.82
N VAL A 81 -9.62 -0.85 16.44
CA VAL A 81 -11.07 -1.00 16.47
C VAL A 81 -11.53 -2.23 15.69
N HIS A 82 -10.81 -2.59 14.65
CA HIS A 82 -11.10 -3.72 13.77
C HIS A 82 -10.26 -4.97 14.06
N LYS A 83 -9.31 -4.89 14.99
CA LYS A 83 -8.30 -5.93 15.27
C LYS A 83 -8.89 -7.32 15.50
N GLU A 84 -9.99 -7.41 16.27
CA GLU A 84 -10.67 -8.68 16.53
C GLU A 84 -11.38 -9.25 15.29
N ALA A 85 -11.83 -8.38 14.40
CA ALA A 85 -12.40 -8.79 13.12
C ALA A 85 -11.29 -9.21 12.14
N LEU A 86 -10.20 -8.45 12.08
CA LEU A 86 -9.04 -8.74 11.23
C LEU A 86 -8.39 -10.09 11.57
N LYS A 87 -8.35 -10.48 12.85
CA LYS A 87 -7.87 -11.81 13.28
C LYS A 87 -8.69 -12.98 12.71
N LYS A 88 -9.94 -12.74 12.28
CA LYS A 88 -10.80 -13.77 11.67
C LYS A 88 -10.61 -13.88 10.17
N LEU A 89 -9.89 -12.93 9.56
CA LEU A 89 -9.48 -13.04 8.17
C LEU A 89 -8.41 -14.12 8.08
N ASP A 90 -8.52 -14.94 7.05
CA ASP A 90 -7.45 -15.87 6.67
C ASP A 90 -6.30 -15.11 5.98
N LYS A 91 -5.75 -14.12 6.70
CA LYS A 91 -4.66 -13.25 6.26
C LYS A 91 -3.65 -13.04 7.38
N ASP A 92 -2.38 -13.06 7.02
CA ASP A 92 -1.28 -12.68 7.89
C ASP A 92 -1.02 -11.17 7.71
N PHE A 93 -1.61 -10.37 8.59
CA PHE A 93 -1.54 -8.91 8.60
C PHE A 93 -0.71 -8.39 9.76
N THR A 94 0.25 -7.52 9.48
CA THR A 94 0.99 -6.79 10.51
C THR A 94 1.13 -5.31 10.17
N PHE A 95 1.08 -4.48 11.20
CA PHE A 95 1.49 -3.08 11.16
C PHE A 95 2.80 -2.91 11.94
N ASN A 96 3.75 -2.16 11.36
CA ASN A 96 5.08 -1.93 11.93
C ASN A 96 5.33 -0.41 12.01
N CYS A 97 5.46 0.10 13.24
CA CYS A 97 5.81 1.50 13.46
C CYS A 97 7.33 1.67 13.37
N VAL A 98 7.80 1.93 12.16
CA VAL A 98 9.24 2.11 11.86
C VAL A 98 9.42 2.90 10.57
N SER A 99 10.47 3.72 10.51
CA SER A 99 10.84 4.43 9.28
C SER A 99 11.25 3.45 8.18
N THR A 100 10.65 3.60 7.00
CA THR A 100 10.93 2.79 5.80
C THR A 100 12.36 2.93 5.28
N ILE A 101 13.06 4.01 5.68
CA ILE A 101 14.47 4.26 5.34
C ILE A 101 15.43 3.98 6.51
N ALA A 102 14.98 3.27 7.55
CA ALA A 102 15.85 2.89 8.67
C ALA A 102 16.92 1.89 8.20
N ASP A 103 18.17 2.10 8.61
CA ASP A 103 19.34 1.32 8.15
C ASP A 103 19.24 -0.20 8.47
N LYS A 104 18.42 -0.56 9.46
CA LYS A 104 18.25 -1.96 9.89
C LYS A 104 16.94 -2.58 9.41
N LEU A 105 16.11 -1.85 8.68
CA LEU A 105 14.89 -2.40 8.14
C LEU A 105 15.21 -3.32 6.95
N ASP A 106 14.92 -4.59 7.11
CA ASP A 106 15.01 -5.59 6.04
C ASP A 106 13.62 -6.21 5.84
N ILE A 107 12.87 -5.72 4.83
CA ILE A 107 11.54 -6.23 4.55
C ILE A 107 11.60 -7.65 3.96
N GLU A 108 10.54 -8.42 4.16
CA GLU A 108 10.38 -9.72 3.51
C GLU A 108 10.28 -9.56 1.98
N PRO A 109 10.69 -10.58 1.18
CA PRO A 109 10.40 -10.57 -0.26
C PRO A 109 8.89 -10.46 -0.50
N THR A 110 8.49 -9.49 -1.31
CA THR A 110 7.08 -9.16 -1.56
C THR A 110 6.74 -9.22 -3.04
N ASP A 111 5.49 -9.46 -3.40
CA ASP A 111 5.04 -9.41 -4.79
C ASP A 111 4.76 -7.98 -5.24
N LEU A 112 4.21 -7.16 -4.32
CA LEU A 112 3.87 -5.76 -4.55
C LEU A 112 4.40 -4.91 -3.41
N LEU A 113 5.08 -3.80 -3.74
CA LEU A 113 5.42 -2.73 -2.80
C LEU A 113 4.67 -1.46 -3.22
N PHE A 114 3.83 -0.95 -2.34
CA PHE A 114 3.17 0.34 -2.47
C PHE A 114 3.92 1.39 -1.66
N ILE A 115 4.22 2.55 -2.25
CA ILE A 115 4.96 3.66 -1.64
C ILE A 115 4.10 4.92 -1.67
N ASP A 116 3.72 5.39 -0.49
CA ASP A 116 2.94 6.60 -0.23
C ASP A 116 3.41 7.27 1.09
N THR A 117 4.71 7.56 1.15
CA THR A 117 5.39 8.09 2.34
C THR A 117 5.59 9.61 2.26
N ASP A 118 6.79 10.11 2.51
CA ASP A 118 7.16 11.51 2.26
C ASP A 118 7.41 11.69 0.75
N HIS A 119 6.69 12.65 0.15
CA HIS A 119 6.62 12.83 -1.30
C HIS A 119 7.84 13.59 -1.85
N THR A 120 9.03 13.28 -1.30
CA THR A 120 10.31 13.87 -1.72
C THR A 120 11.11 12.90 -2.59
N TYR A 121 11.98 13.46 -3.45
CA TYR A 121 12.92 12.67 -4.23
C TYR A 121 13.85 11.83 -3.33
N GLU A 122 14.36 12.43 -2.25
CA GLU A 122 15.30 11.80 -1.32
C GLU A 122 14.71 10.58 -0.64
N GLN A 123 13.46 10.69 -0.15
CA GLN A 123 12.76 9.61 0.51
C GLN A 123 12.49 8.47 -0.47
N CYS A 124 11.84 8.76 -1.59
CA CYS A 124 11.46 7.77 -2.59
C CYS A 124 12.70 7.05 -3.18
N SER A 125 13.76 7.80 -3.53
CA SER A 125 15.02 7.23 -4.03
C SER A 125 15.67 6.28 -3.01
N LYS A 126 15.64 6.65 -1.73
CA LYS A 126 16.21 5.82 -0.65
C LYS A 126 15.40 4.55 -0.45
N GLU A 127 14.08 4.63 -0.46
CA GLU A 127 13.17 3.46 -0.36
C GLU A 127 13.38 2.50 -1.54
N LEU A 128 13.43 3.02 -2.76
CA LEU A 128 13.74 2.23 -3.95
C LEU A 128 15.09 1.52 -3.85
N LYS A 129 16.13 2.25 -3.46
CA LYS A 129 17.49 1.70 -3.29
C LYS A 129 17.54 0.58 -2.24
N LEU A 130 16.81 0.74 -1.13
CA LEU A 130 16.83 -0.22 -0.02
C LEU A 130 15.96 -1.44 -0.30
N HIS A 131 14.83 -1.29 -1.00
CA HIS A 131 13.79 -2.31 -1.00
C HIS A 131 13.35 -2.86 -2.36
N ALA A 132 13.59 -2.15 -3.48
CA ALA A 132 13.11 -2.59 -4.79
C ALA A 132 13.61 -3.99 -5.20
N HIS A 133 14.81 -4.38 -4.75
CA HIS A 133 15.37 -5.71 -5.02
C HIS A 133 14.58 -6.87 -4.36
N LYS A 134 13.76 -6.57 -3.35
CA LYS A 134 12.85 -7.51 -2.67
C LYS A 134 11.52 -7.70 -3.40
N VAL A 135 11.21 -6.82 -4.38
CA VAL A 135 9.90 -6.79 -5.05
C VAL A 135 9.92 -7.68 -6.30
N LYS A 136 8.92 -8.55 -6.43
CA LYS A 136 8.88 -9.56 -7.50
C LYS A 136 8.06 -9.12 -8.71
N LYS A 137 6.97 -8.34 -8.52
CA LYS A 137 6.03 -8.01 -9.61
C LYS A 137 5.80 -6.52 -9.80
N TYR A 138 5.34 -5.81 -8.74
CA TYR A 138 4.85 -4.44 -8.86
C TYR A 138 5.49 -3.51 -7.85
N LEU A 139 5.93 -2.34 -8.34
CA LEU A 139 6.18 -1.13 -7.56
C LEU A 139 5.07 -0.14 -7.89
N ILE A 140 4.33 0.33 -6.89
CA ILE A 140 3.22 1.27 -7.08
C ILE A 140 3.49 2.51 -6.23
N PHE A 141 3.35 3.69 -6.83
CA PHE A 141 3.64 4.97 -6.20
C PHE A 141 2.42 5.88 -6.27
N HIS A 142 2.07 6.49 -5.16
CA HIS A 142 1.06 7.53 -5.11
C HIS A 142 1.68 8.93 -5.30
N ASP A 143 0.83 9.98 -5.41
CA ASP A 143 1.20 11.39 -5.58
C ASP A 143 2.04 11.72 -6.82
N THR A 144 2.05 10.88 -7.83
CA THR A 144 2.89 11.03 -9.02
C THR A 144 2.42 12.14 -10.00
N ALA A 145 1.20 12.68 -9.83
CA ALA A 145 0.74 13.84 -10.61
C ALA A 145 0.99 15.18 -9.91
N THR A 146 1.20 15.16 -8.59
CA THR A 146 1.33 16.38 -7.76
C THR A 146 2.73 16.60 -7.22
N CYS A 147 3.54 15.54 -7.09
CA CYS A 147 4.86 15.58 -6.47
C CYS A 147 5.96 15.17 -7.47
N SER A 148 6.60 16.18 -8.10
CA SER A 148 7.66 15.93 -9.11
C SER A 148 8.85 15.14 -8.55
N GLY A 149 9.19 15.29 -7.26
CA GLY A 149 10.28 14.56 -6.63
C GLY A 149 10.08 13.05 -6.66
N VAL A 150 8.85 12.56 -6.50
CA VAL A 150 8.52 11.14 -6.65
C VAL A 150 8.73 10.67 -8.09
N VAL A 151 8.27 11.49 -9.06
CA VAL A 151 8.43 11.18 -10.50
C VAL A 151 9.90 11.13 -10.91
N ASP A 152 10.72 12.09 -10.42
CA ASP A 152 12.15 12.15 -10.71
C ASP A 152 12.86 10.90 -10.17
N ALA A 153 12.52 10.45 -8.94
CA ALA A 153 13.06 9.23 -8.35
C ALA A 153 12.68 7.97 -9.16
N ILE A 154 11.42 7.89 -9.61
CA ILE A 154 10.94 6.78 -10.46
C ILE A 154 11.70 6.74 -11.78
N ASN A 155 11.85 7.89 -12.45
CA ASN A 155 12.55 7.97 -13.74
C ASN A 155 14.01 7.54 -13.63
N GLU A 156 14.74 8.05 -12.63
CA GLU A 156 16.12 7.65 -12.38
C GLU A 156 16.23 6.15 -12.08
N PHE A 157 15.30 5.62 -11.28
CA PHE A 157 15.25 4.20 -10.95
C PHE A 157 15.07 3.32 -12.20
N ILE A 158 14.14 3.65 -13.11
CA ILE A 158 13.89 2.88 -14.34
C ILE A 158 15.09 2.99 -15.31
N GLU A 159 15.75 4.14 -15.37
CA GLU A 159 16.94 4.31 -16.19
C GLU A 159 18.07 3.37 -15.75
N ALA A 160 18.22 3.17 -14.45
CA ALA A 160 19.26 2.31 -13.87
C ALA A 160 18.89 0.83 -13.81
N ASN A 161 17.59 0.49 -13.80
CA ASN A 161 17.05 -0.86 -13.56
C ASN A 161 16.14 -1.31 -14.71
N LYS A 162 16.74 -1.84 -15.78
CA LYS A 162 16.03 -2.18 -17.03
C LYS A 162 15.06 -3.36 -16.94
N GLU A 163 15.07 -4.08 -15.84
CA GLU A 163 14.07 -5.10 -15.50
C GLU A 163 12.72 -4.51 -15.06
N TRP A 164 12.62 -3.18 -14.93
CA TRP A 164 11.39 -2.47 -14.61
C TRP A 164 10.91 -1.60 -15.76
N LYS A 165 9.61 -1.57 -15.99
CA LYS A 165 8.95 -0.67 -16.94
C LYS A 165 7.70 -0.06 -16.35
N ILE A 166 7.31 1.10 -16.85
CA ILE A 166 6.00 1.68 -16.54
C ILE A 166 4.93 0.79 -17.17
N LYS A 167 3.96 0.35 -16.37
CA LYS A 167 2.79 -0.39 -16.78
C LYS A 167 1.58 0.51 -16.93
N GLU A 168 1.39 1.43 -15.98
CA GLU A 168 0.22 2.31 -15.94
C GLU A 168 0.55 3.63 -15.26
N ILE A 169 -0.08 4.71 -15.72
CA ILE A 169 -0.06 6.04 -15.09
C ILE A 169 -1.48 6.56 -15.04
N LEU A 170 -1.97 6.86 -13.85
CA LEU A 170 -3.23 7.55 -13.60
C LEU A 170 -2.91 8.96 -13.11
N THR A 171 -3.63 9.97 -13.62
CA THR A 171 -3.35 11.38 -13.30
C THR A 171 -4.41 12.02 -12.39
N ASN A 172 -5.51 11.32 -12.14
CA ASN A 172 -6.54 11.73 -11.18
C ASN A 172 -6.06 11.50 -9.74
N ASN A 173 -6.76 12.07 -8.78
CA ASN A 173 -6.60 11.82 -7.34
C ASN A 173 -5.12 11.81 -6.88
N ASN A 174 -4.38 12.87 -7.21
CA ASN A 174 -2.95 13.11 -7.01
C ASN A 174 -1.99 12.27 -7.86
N GLY A 175 -2.49 11.29 -8.60
CA GLY A 175 -1.70 10.44 -9.49
C GLY A 175 -1.24 9.14 -8.88
N LEU A 176 -1.23 8.10 -9.70
CA LEU A 176 -0.71 6.77 -9.38
C LEU A 176 0.17 6.28 -10.53
N THR A 177 1.37 5.81 -10.22
CA THR A 177 2.24 5.18 -11.22
C THR A 177 2.54 3.75 -10.82
N VAL A 178 2.34 2.82 -11.74
CA VAL A 178 2.62 1.39 -11.57
C VAL A 178 3.79 0.99 -12.42
N LEU A 179 4.81 0.43 -11.80
CA LEU A 179 5.89 -0.27 -12.49
C LEU A 179 5.67 -1.78 -12.41
N GLU A 180 5.97 -2.46 -13.50
CA GLU A 180 5.96 -3.92 -13.61
C GLU A 180 7.38 -4.44 -13.83
N ARG A 181 7.75 -5.50 -13.12
CA ARG A 181 9.02 -6.17 -13.35
C ARG A 181 8.93 -7.04 -14.59
N ILE A 182 9.84 -6.81 -15.53
CA ILE A 182 10.00 -7.63 -16.74
C ILE A 182 11.04 -8.72 -16.41
N ILE A 183 10.65 -9.95 -16.53
CA ILE A 183 11.56 -11.11 -16.31
C ILE A 183 12.42 -11.34 -17.55
#